data_902cf888dcc1ecc09f4cba471cf6320c
#
_entry.id   902cf888dcc1ecc09f4cba471cf6320c
#
_cell.length_a   1.000
_cell.length_b   1.000
_cell.length_c   1.000
_cell.angle_alpha   90.00
_cell.angle_beta   90.00
_cell.angle_gamma   90.00
#
_symmetry.space_group_name_H-M   'P 1'
#
loop_
_entity.id
_entity.type
_entity.pdbx_description
1 polymer ?
#
loop_
_entity_poly.entity_id
_entity_poly.type
_entity_poly.pdbx_seq_one_letter_code
_entity_poly.pdbx_strand_id
1 'polypeptide(L)'
;MKFAQKHIRILSGLYGILRPLDLMKPYRLEMGTKLQTSEGKNLYEFWGDKVQKNVLDELKNQKSDLLINLASKEYFTVLGKLPEDINVVTPTFKDYKNGNYKIISFYAKKARGLMARWIIKNKVTDFEDLTGFDLDGYRLSLIHISEPTRLRR
;
A
#
# COMPACT_ATOMS: atom_id res chain seq x y z
N MET A 1 -12.70 -6.41 12.67
CA MET A 1 -12.39 -7.27 11.51
C MET A 1 -13.20 -6.92 10.25
N LYS A 2 -14.54 -6.68 10.29
CA LYS A 2 -15.36 -6.37 9.08
C LYS A 2 -14.81 -5.23 8.22
N PHE A 3 -14.38 -4.11 8.85
CA PHE A 3 -13.79 -2.98 8.12
C PHE A 3 -12.50 -3.38 7.39
N ALA A 4 -11.57 -4.04 8.08
CA ALA A 4 -10.32 -4.49 7.47
C ALA A 4 -10.57 -5.43 6.28
N GLN A 5 -11.47 -6.41 6.42
CA GLN A 5 -11.83 -7.34 5.35
C GLN A 5 -12.37 -6.64 4.11
N LYS A 6 -13.11 -5.54 4.29
CA LYS A 6 -13.66 -4.73 3.21
C LYS A 6 -12.60 -3.85 2.54
N HIS A 7 -11.74 -3.18 3.31
CA HIS A 7 -10.90 -2.07 2.81
C HIS A 7 -9.41 -2.43 2.65
N ILE A 8 -8.90 -3.48 3.30
CA ILE A 8 -7.48 -3.83 3.23
C ILE A 8 -7.26 -4.91 2.16
N ARG A 9 -6.23 -4.69 1.35
CA ARG A 9 -5.70 -5.69 0.40
C ARG A 9 -4.22 -5.90 0.67
N ILE A 10 -3.79 -7.15 0.61
CA ILE A 10 -2.40 -7.56 0.86
C ILE A 10 -1.84 -8.11 -0.44
N LEU A 11 -0.81 -7.46 -0.95
CA LEU A 11 -0.12 -7.92 -2.16
C LEU A 11 0.81 -9.09 -1.82
N SER A 12 0.80 -10.12 -2.66
CA SER A 12 1.49 -11.39 -2.45
C SER A 12 2.10 -11.89 -3.75
N GLY A 13 3.37 -12.30 -3.69
CA GLY A 13 4.04 -12.89 -4.88
C GLY A 13 3.37 -14.18 -5.35
N LEU A 14 2.89 -15.02 -4.41
CA LEU A 14 2.27 -16.30 -4.72
C LEU A 14 0.76 -16.20 -4.99
N TYR A 15 0.03 -15.40 -4.21
CA TYR A 15 -1.43 -15.31 -4.27
C TYR A 15 -1.93 -14.08 -5.04
N GLY A 16 -1.02 -13.20 -5.48
CA GLY A 16 -1.33 -11.91 -6.13
C GLY A 16 -1.90 -10.91 -5.16
N ILE A 17 -3.14 -11.08 -4.76
CA ILE A 17 -3.84 -10.20 -3.81
C ILE A 17 -4.68 -11.02 -2.83
N LEU A 18 -4.65 -10.62 -1.56
CA LEU A 18 -5.36 -11.27 -0.46
C LEU A 18 -6.12 -10.25 0.37
N ARG A 19 -7.19 -10.70 0.99
CA ARG A 19 -7.91 -10.00 2.06
C ARG A 19 -7.44 -10.52 3.43
N PRO A 20 -7.60 -9.77 4.51
CA PRO A 20 -7.10 -10.16 5.84
C PRO A 20 -7.55 -11.51 6.38
N LEU A 21 -8.71 -12.02 5.97
CA LEU A 21 -9.27 -13.30 6.43
C LEU A 21 -9.17 -14.42 5.39
N ASP A 22 -8.49 -14.18 4.26
CA ASP A 22 -8.29 -15.23 3.27
C ASP A 22 -7.34 -16.30 3.81
N LEU A 23 -7.70 -17.57 3.62
CA LEU A 23 -6.87 -18.68 4.04
C LEU A 23 -5.66 -18.83 3.13
N MET A 24 -4.49 -18.94 3.73
CA MET A 24 -3.24 -19.10 2.99
C MET A 24 -2.31 -20.09 3.70
N LYS A 25 -1.47 -20.77 2.93
CA LYS A 25 -0.37 -21.55 3.46
C LYS A 25 0.88 -20.69 3.58
N PRO A 26 1.77 -20.96 4.55
CA PRO A 26 3.07 -20.31 4.63
C PRO A 26 3.87 -20.49 3.33
N TYR A 27 4.49 -19.45 2.86
CA TYR A 27 5.33 -19.47 1.66
C TYR A 27 6.42 -18.40 1.76
N ARG A 28 7.43 -18.51 0.89
CA ARG A 28 8.44 -17.49 0.70
C ARG A 28 8.64 -17.23 -0.80
N LEU A 29 7.95 -16.24 -1.33
CA LEU A 29 8.07 -15.78 -2.71
C LEU A 29 7.81 -14.28 -2.74
N GLU A 30 8.87 -13.50 -2.96
CA GLU A 30 8.78 -12.04 -3.06
C GLU A 30 8.35 -11.62 -4.46
N MET A 31 7.62 -10.51 -4.59
CA MET A 31 7.08 -10.05 -5.87
C MET A 31 8.18 -9.73 -6.90
N GLY A 32 9.33 -9.25 -6.43
CA GLY A 32 10.49 -8.95 -7.28
C GLY A 32 11.33 -10.16 -7.67
N THR A 33 10.95 -11.37 -7.28
CA THR A 33 11.70 -12.59 -7.64
C THR A 33 11.68 -12.82 -9.16
N LYS A 34 12.87 -13.04 -9.73
CA LYS A 34 13.04 -13.39 -11.13
C LYS A 34 12.68 -14.88 -11.36
N LEU A 35 11.40 -15.15 -11.32
CA LEU A 35 10.85 -16.50 -11.58
C LEU A 35 10.24 -16.54 -12.97
N GLN A 36 10.86 -17.28 -13.86
CA GLN A 36 10.31 -17.54 -15.18
C GLN A 36 9.18 -18.57 -15.09
N THR A 37 8.07 -18.28 -15.74
CA THR A 37 6.88 -19.15 -15.83
C THR A 37 6.44 -19.27 -17.28
N SER A 38 5.43 -20.08 -17.57
CA SER A 38 4.78 -20.11 -18.89
C SER A 38 4.13 -18.78 -19.28
N GLU A 39 3.73 -17.97 -18.28
CA GLU A 39 3.00 -16.71 -18.47
C GLU A 39 3.91 -15.47 -18.54
N GLY A 40 5.23 -15.62 -18.22
CA GLY A 40 6.15 -14.49 -18.25
C GLY A 40 7.51 -14.75 -17.61
N LYS A 41 8.43 -13.79 -17.78
CA LYS A 41 9.83 -13.87 -17.30
C LYS A 41 9.99 -13.55 -15.80
N ASN A 42 8.94 -13.05 -15.17
CA ASN A 42 8.92 -12.65 -13.77
C ASN A 42 7.47 -12.60 -13.25
N LEU A 43 7.30 -12.37 -11.95
CA LEU A 43 5.97 -12.35 -11.35
C LEU A 43 5.12 -11.13 -11.78
N TYR A 44 5.71 -10.02 -12.18
CA TYR A 44 4.94 -8.89 -12.71
C TYR A 44 4.26 -9.23 -14.03
N GLU A 45 4.97 -9.93 -14.93
CA GLU A 45 4.41 -10.42 -16.20
C GLU A 45 3.40 -11.56 -15.95
N PHE A 46 3.68 -12.47 -15.02
CA PHE A 46 2.77 -13.55 -14.63
C PHE A 46 1.42 -13.02 -14.14
N TRP A 47 1.46 -12.03 -13.26
CA TRP A 47 0.23 -11.42 -12.73
C TRP A 47 -0.44 -10.50 -13.74
N GLY A 48 0.35 -9.84 -14.62
CA GLY A 48 -0.13 -8.93 -15.66
C GLY A 48 -1.08 -7.88 -15.07
N ASP A 49 -2.28 -7.80 -15.61
CA ASP A 49 -3.33 -6.88 -15.16
C ASP A 49 -4.30 -7.47 -14.13
N LYS A 50 -4.15 -8.74 -13.75
CA LYS A 50 -5.10 -9.44 -12.85
C LYS A 50 -5.23 -8.77 -11.48
N VAL A 51 -4.09 -8.35 -10.89
CA VAL A 51 -4.08 -7.68 -9.59
C VAL A 51 -4.67 -6.28 -9.68
N GLN A 52 -4.31 -5.53 -10.74
CA GLN A 52 -4.87 -4.20 -11.00
C GLN A 52 -6.38 -4.26 -11.17
N LYS A 53 -6.89 -5.15 -12.02
CA LYS A 53 -8.34 -5.32 -12.24
C LYS A 53 -9.07 -5.59 -10.94
N ASN A 54 -8.54 -6.48 -10.09
CA ASN A 54 -9.15 -6.77 -8.80
C ASN A 54 -9.24 -5.52 -7.91
N VAL A 55 -8.17 -4.71 -7.84
CA VAL A 55 -8.18 -3.45 -7.07
C VAL A 55 -9.18 -2.46 -7.62
N LEU A 56 -9.24 -2.29 -8.94
CA LEU A 56 -10.19 -1.37 -9.58
C LEU A 56 -11.65 -1.80 -9.38
N ASP A 57 -11.94 -3.10 -9.48
CA ASP A 57 -13.28 -3.65 -9.21
C ASP A 57 -13.69 -3.41 -7.75
N GLU A 58 -12.75 -3.57 -6.81
CA GLU A 58 -13.02 -3.31 -5.40
C GLU A 58 -13.28 -1.82 -5.12
N LEU A 59 -12.52 -0.91 -5.73
CA LEU A 59 -12.76 0.53 -5.62
C LEU A 59 -14.15 0.89 -6.18
N LYS A 60 -14.49 0.37 -7.36
CA LYS A 60 -15.79 0.55 -7.98
C LYS A 60 -16.93 0.04 -7.10
N ASN A 61 -16.80 -1.16 -6.53
CA ASN A 61 -17.78 -1.76 -5.63
C ASN A 61 -17.98 -0.93 -4.35
N GLN A 62 -16.94 -0.25 -3.90
CA GLN A 62 -16.98 0.63 -2.73
C GLN A 62 -17.38 2.07 -3.09
N LYS A 63 -17.57 2.39 -4.38
CA LYS A 63 -17.83 3.74 -4.90
C LYS A 63 -16.78 4.75 -4.41
N SER A 64 -15.51 4.34 -4.42
CA SER A 64 -14.37 5.14 -3.99
C SER A 64 -13.33 5.21 -5.10
N ASP A 65 -12.68 6.34 -5.22
CA ASP A 65 -11.50 6.57 -6.08
C ASP A 65 -10.19 6.62 -5.27
N LEU A 66 -10.29 6.56 -3.93
CA LEU A 66 -9.14 6.69 -3.04
C LEU A 66 -8.42 5.35 -2.84
N LEU A 67 -7.15 5.28 -3.24
CA LEU A 67 -6.25 4.16 -2.99
C LEU A 67 -5.05 4.60 -2.12
N ILE A 68 -5.00 4.12 -0.88
CA ILE A 68 -3.87 4.39 0.02
C ILE A 68 -2.81 3.30 -0.15
N ASN A 69 -1.67 3.66 -0.75
CA ASN A 69 -0.57 2.75 -0.96
C ASN A 69 0.35 2.68 0.27
N LEU A 70 0.23 1.62 1.04
CA LEU A 70 1.14 1.27 2.14
C LEU A 70 2.09 0.12 1.79
N ALA A 71 2.07 -0.36 0.55
CA ALA A 71 2.98 -1.37 0.07
C ALA A 71 4.39 -0.80 -0.21
N SER A 72 5.39 -1.65 -0.32
CA SER A 72 6.69 -1.24 -0.84
C SER A 72 6.60 -0.98 -2.35
N LYS A 73 7.57 -0.22 -2.89
CA LYS A 73 7.66 0.01 -4.33
C LYS A 73 7.65 -1.30 -5.13
N GLU A 74 8.41 -2.30 -4.64
CA GLU A 74 8.47 -3.64 -5.23
C GLU A 74 7.08 -4.25 -5.41
N TYR A 75 6.29 -4.31 -4.34
CA TYR A 75 4.95 -4.90 -4.41
C TYR A 75 3.95 -4.03 -5.16
N PHE A 76 3.99 -2.70 -4.97
CA PHE A 76 3.06 -1.80 -5.64
C PHE A 76 3.22 -1.79 -7.17
N THR A 77 4.42 -2.07 -7.68
CA THR A 77 4.73 -2.15 -9.11
C THR A 77 3.83 -3.16 -9.85
N VAL A 78 3.32 -4.19 -9.18
CA VAL A 78 2.41 -5.18 -9.80
C VAL A 78 1.08 -4.57 -10.28
N LEU A 79 0.70 -3.41 -9.76
CA LEU A 79 -0.50 -2.69 -10.20
C LEU A 79 -0.31 -1.96 -11.54
N GLY A 80 0.93 -1.83 -12.04
CA GLY A 80 1.19 -1.12 -13.27
C GLY A 80 0.74 0.35 -13.24
N LYS A 81 0.37 0.90 -14.39
CA LYS A 81 -0.17 2.26 -14.50
C LYS A 81 -1.67 2.23 -14.18
N LEU A 82 -2.06 2.86 -13.09
CA LEU A 82 -3.47 3.04 -12.72
C LEU A 82 -4.14 4.12 -13.58
N PRO A 83 -5.48 4.06 -13.76
CA PRO A 83 -6.26 5.12 -14.40
C PRO A 83 -6.11 6.46 -13.68
N GLU A 84 -6.26 7.56 -14.41
CA GLU A 84 -6.06 8.93 -13.90
C GLU A 84 -7.17 9.38 -12.93
N ASP A 85 -8.33 8.75 -12.98
CA ASP A 85 -9.44 8.98 -12.07
C ASP A 85 -9.26 8.31 -10.70
N ILE A 86 -8.22 7.50 -10.53
CA ILE A 86 -7.88 6.90 -9.23
C ILE A 86 -6.91 7.80 -8.46
N ASN A 87 -7.35 8.28 -7.31
CA ASN A 87 -6.56 9.10 -6.40
C ASN A 87 -5.63 8.21 -5.55
N VAL A 88 -4.36 8.09 -5.96
CA VAL A 88 -3.37 7.26 -5.26
C VAL A 88 -2.59 8.09 -4.25
N VAL A 89 -2.78 7.80 -2.97
CA VAL A 89 -2.03 8.41 -1.88
C VAL A 89 -0.94 7.46 -1.40
N THR A 90 0.32 7.86 -1.52
CA THR A 90 1.48 7.08 -1.04
C THR A 90 2.20 7.79 0.10
N PRO A 91 1.88 7.47 1.37
CA PRO A 91 2.56 8.06 2.52
C PRO A 91 4.04 7.68 2.54
N THR A 92 4.90 8.70 2.65
CA THR A 92 6.35 8.52 2.74
C THR A 92 6.84 8.82 4.15
N PHE A 93 7.33 7.80 4.84
CA PHE A 93 7.84 7.91 6.21
C PHE A 93 9.31 8.27 6.21
N LYS A 94 9.66 9.41 6.83
CA LYS A 94 11.03 9.92 6.93
C LYS A 94 11.40 10.11 8.39
N ASP A 95 12.58 9.62 8.75
CA ASP A 95 13.19 9.83 10.07
C ASP A 95 14.29 10.87 9.99
N TYR A 96 14.44 11.68 11.04
CA TYR A 96 15.53 12.64 11.16
C TYR A 96 16.80 11.93 11.60
N LYS A 97 17.83 11.96 10.75
CA LYS A 97 19.14 11.36 11.06
C LYS A 97 20.26 12.16 10.43
N ASN A 98 21.26 12.52 11.23
CA ASN A 98 22.46 13.26 10.80
C ASN A 98 22.12 14.57 10.07
N GLY A 99 21.22 15.38 10.66
CA GLY A 99 20.85 16.69 10.12
C GLY A 99 19.83 16.66 8.97
N ASN A 100 19.39 15.48 8.51
CA ASN A 100 18.48 15.36 7.36
C ASN A 100 17.37 14.35 7.58
N TYR A 101 16.23 14.58 6.92
CA TYR A 101 15.14 13.61 6.83
C TYR A 101 15.43 12.56 5.76
N LYS A 102 15.47 11.28 6.17
CA LYS A 102 15.76 10.14 5.29
C LYS A 102 14.74 9.03 5.48
N ILE A 103 14.47 8.29 4.41
CA ILE A 103 13.71 7.04 4.49
C ILE A 103 14.65 5.96 5.04
N ILE A 104 14.32 5.43 6.22
CA ILE A 104 15.02 4.28 6.81
C ILE A 104 14.12 3.07 6.64
N SER A 105 14.53 2.13 5.81
CA SER A 105 13.70 0.99 5.34
C SER A 105 12.98 0.24 6.46
N PHE A 106 13.70 -0.07 7.55
CA PHE A 106 13.13 -0.78 8.70
C PHE A 106 12.04 0.04 9.41
N TYR A 107 12.31 1.32 9.67
CA TYR A 107 11.35 2.22 10.34
C TYR A 107 10.15 2.52 9.43
N ALA A 108 10.38 2.74 8.14
CA ALA A 108 9.32 2.94 7.18
C ALA A 108 8.38 1.71 7.08
N LYS A 109 8.93 0.49 7.17
CA LYS A 109 8.12 -0.73 7.21
C LYS A 109 7.22 -0.78 8.45
N LYS A 110 7.78 -0.49 9.63
CA LYS A 110 7.03 -0.42 10.90
C LYS A 110 5.95 0.65 10.82
N ALA A 111 6.29 1.86 10.36
CA ALA A 111 5.38 2.99 10.28
C ALA A 111 4.20 2.74 9.34
N ARG A 112 4.42 2.09 8.18
CA ARG A 112 3.34 1.65 7.29
C ARG A 112 2.37 0.68 7.98
N GLY A 113 2.90 -0.25 8.77
CA GLY A 113 2.08 -1.16 9.58
C GLY A 113 1.27 -0.42 10.65
N LEU A 114 1.87 0.57 11.32
CA LEU A 114 1.17 1.43 12.30
C LEU A 114 0.05 2.23 11.63
N MET A 115 0.29 2.79 10.46
CA MET A 115 -0.72 3.53 9.70
C MET A 115 -1.87 2.62 9.24
N ALA A 116 -1.57 1.43 8.74
CA ALA A 116 -2.60 0.45 8.39
C ALA A 116 -3.49 0.11 9.60
N ARG A 117 -2.86 -0.15 10.76
CA ARG A 117 -3.59 -0.41 12.01
C ARG A 117 -4.45 0.78 12.45
N TRP A 118 -3.91 1.99 12.33
CA TRP A 118 -4.61 3.22 12.70
C TRP A 118 -5.83 3.46 11.79
N ILE A 119 -5.68 3.31 10.46
CA ILE A 119 -6.76 3.38 9.48
C ILE A 119 -7.88 2.39 9.83
N ILE A 120 -7.53 1.15 10.17
CA ILE A 120 -8.51 0.12 10.54
C ILE A 120 -9.26 0.50 11.82
N LYS A 121 -8.53 0.97 12.86
CA LYS A 121 -9.12 1.32 14.15
C LYS A 121 -10.06 2.51 14.06
N ASN A 122 -9.69 3.52 13.29
CA ASN A 122 -10.47 4.76 13.15
C ASN A 122 -11.46 4.69 11.99
N LYS A 123 -11.47 3.59 11.21
CA LYS A 123 -12.35 3.39 10.06
C LYS A 123 -12.24 4.53 9.03
N VAL A 124 -11.01 4.96 8.77
CA VAL A 124 -10.71 6.04 7.84
C VAL A 124 -11.11 5.63 6.42
N THR A 125 -11.93 6.45 5.77
CA THR A 125 -12.41 6.25 4.39
C THR A 125 -12.09 7.42 3.48
N ASP A 126 -11.77 8.58 4.05
CA ASP A 126 -11.52 9.81 3.34
C ASP A 126 -10.07 10.29 3.50
N PHE A 127 -9.59 11.05 2.54
CA PHE A 127 -8.22 11.54 2.55
C PHE A 127 -7.96 12.52 3.71
N GLU A 128 -8.92 13.38 4.00
CA GLU A 128 -8.84 14.37 5.07
C GLU A 128 -8.63 13.73 6.43
N ASP A 129 -9.28 12.60 6.68
CA ASP A 129 -9.15 11.85 7.93
C ASP A 129 -7.74 11.31 8.16
N LEU A 130 -6.95 11.09 7.07
CA LEU A 130 -5.56 10.66 7.20
C LEU A 130 -4.69 11.68 7.95
N THR A 131 -5.07 12.95 7.93
CA THR A 131 -4.34 14.03 8.63
C THR A 131 -4.30 13.83 10.13
N GLY A 132 -5.25 13.09 10.69
CA GLY A 132 -5.29 12.73 12.10
C GLY A 132 -4.27 11.68 12.53
N PHE A 133 -3.47 11.13 11.60
CA PHE A 133 -2.44 10.17 11.97
C PHE A 133 -1.31 10.83 12.77
N ASP A 134 -1.18 10.45 14.04
CA ASP A 134 -0.13 10.88 14.97
C ASP A 134 0.30 9.70 15.86
N LEU A 135 1.12 8.81 15.33
CA LEU A 135 1.63 7.65 16.06
C LEU A 135 3.14 7.50 15.90
N ASP A 136 3.80 7.12 16.99
CA ASP A 136 5.25 6.86 17.05
C ASP A 136 6.09 8.08 16.58
N GLY A 137 5.55 9.31 16.83
CA GLY A 137 6.16 10.58 16.46
C GLY A 137 6.04 10.95 14.97
N TYR A 138 5.33 10.16 14.15
CA TYR A 138 5.04 10.53 12.77
C TYR A 138 3.75 11.33 12.69
N ARG A 139 3.82 12.47 11.98
CA ARG A 139 2.66 13.31 11.63
C ARG A 139 2.57 13.47 10.14
N LEU A 140 1.35 13.42 9.60
CA LEU A 140 1.12 13.67 8.19
C LEU A 140 1.33 15.15 7.86
N SER A 141 2.16 15.42 6.85
CA SER A 141 2.37 16.77 6.32
C SER A 141 1.77 16.86 4.91
N LEU A 142 0.84 17.77 4.71
CA LEU A 142 0.15 18.01 3.44
C LEU A 142 0.80 19.12 2.59
N ILE A 143 2.03 19.55 2.90
CA ILE A 143 2.65 20.75 2.31
C ILE A 143 2.91 20.60 0.80
N HIS A 144 2.76 19.43 0.20
CA HIS A 144 2.96 19.21 -1.24
C HIS A 144 1.87 18.32 -1.83
N ILE A 145 0.80 18.91 -2.32
CA ILE A 145 -0.32 18.18 -2.97
C ILE A 145 0.08 17.57 -4.33
N SER A 146 1.21 18.00 -4.92
CA SER A 146 1.77 17.47 -6.17
C SER A 146 2.88 16.42 -6.00
N GLU A 147 3.29 16.10 -4.76
CA GLU A 147 4.28 15.08 -4.43
C GLU A 147 3.74 14.10 -3.41
N PRO A 148 4.30 12.86 -3.32
CA PRO A 148 3.82 11.88 -2.37
C PRO A 148 3.78 12.44 -0.95
N THR A 149 2.65 12.25 -0.30
CA THR A 149 2.35 12.68 1.08
C THR A 149 3.48 12.29 2.02
N ARG A 150 4.07 13.24 2.72
CA ARG A 150 5.26 13.05 3.55
C ARG A 150 4.89 13.01 5.03
N LEU A 151 5.24 11.91 5.69
CA LEU A 151 5.17 11.77 7.14
C LEU A 151 6.54 12.05 7.75
N ARG A 152 6.59 12.88 8.79
CA ARG A 152 7.83 13.28 9.47
C ARG A 152 7.77 12.85 10.95
N ARG A 153 8.88 12.34 11.45
CA ARG A 153 9.11 12.04 12.86
C ARG A 153 9.95 13.14 13.49
#